data_c2e06b2fe9419f22b8ff5f90f1be0066
#
_entry.id   c2e06b2fe9419f22b8ff5f90f1be0066
#
_cell.length_a   1.000
_cell.length_b   1.000
_cell.length_c   1.000
_cell.angle_alpha   90.00
_cell.angle_beta   90.00
_cell.angle_gamma   90.00
#
_symmetry.space_group_name_H-M   'P 1'
#
loop_
_entity.id
_entity.type
_entity.pdbx_description
1 polymer ?
#
loop_
_entity_poly.entity_id
_entity_poly.type
_entity_poly.pdbx_seq_one_letter_code
_entity_poly.pdbx_strand_id
1 'polypeptide(L)'
;FDAYKMDAEAIVADAREALKALTGACEGYKTEYKDEIANAKKEWDAIVDEYYSTELPGGLNQTLALGIINEFMGDSDIAVASAGSLPGDMQRLFRPKNSRTYHMEYGYSNMGYEINGAFGVKLAEPEKEVYAFCGDGSFLMAHSELYTSLQEGLKLNICVFDNMGWGCIENLQNNQGTDTFGTVFRARNPKTGMLDGGEIPVDFAKIAEGYGAKGYTIRTSDELRAALADAKKQTKTVVFDIKVLPKTMTPGFESWWRVGVAEVSKSKTVAAAYEDMQKHIKETFDY
;
A
#
# COMPACT_ATOMS: atom_id res chain seq x y z
N PHE A 1 23.98 -9.19 9.06
CA PHE A 1 23.23 -9.76 10.20
C PHE A 1 22.34 -10.93 9.80
N ASP A 2 21.63 -10.85 8.66
CA ASP A 2 20.59 -11.82 8.33
C ASP A 2 20.99 -12.88 7.27
N ALA A 3 22.20 -12.80 6.73
CA ALA A 3 22.67 -13.74 5.73
C ALA A 3 22.61 -15.21 6.22
N TYR A 4 23.07 -15.46 7.45
CA TYR A 4 23.05 -16.80 8.04
C TYR A 4 21.62 -17.31 8.30
N LYS A 5 20.66 -16.43 8.57
CA LYS A 5 19.25 -16.81 8.73
C LYS A 5 18.62 -17.34 7.45
N MET A 6 19.22 -17.02 6.33
CA MET A 6 18.78 -17.44 4.99
C MET A 6 19.70 -18.51 4.40
N ASP A 7 20.57 -19.09 5.23
CA ASP A 7 21.59 -20.06 4.78
C ASP A 7 22.46 -19.54 3.62
N ALA A 8 22.77 -18.24 3.68
CA ALA A 8 23.54 -17.55 2.65
C ALA A 8 24.97 -17.25 3.11
N GLU A 9 25.91 -17.28 2.18
CA GLU A 9 27.26 -16.78 2.44
C GLU A 9 27.29 -15.26 2.58
N ALA A 10 27.80 -14.77 3.71
CA ALA A 10 27.88 -13.34 4.00
C ALA A 10 29.13 -12.73 3.36
N ILE A 11 28.95 -11.71 2.55
CA ILE A 11 30.03 -10.88 2.00
C ILE A 11 29.98 -9.51 2.68
N VAL A 12 30.91 -9.26 3.58
CA VAL A 12 31.03 -7.96 4.28
C VAL A 12 31.94 -7.06 3.46
N ALA A 13 31.36 -6.17 2.65
CA ALA A 13 32.10 -5.29 1.76
C ALA A 13 31.25 -4.02 1.43
N ASP A 14 31.90 -3.02 0.81
CA ASP A 14 31.16 -1.97 0.12
C ASP A 14 30.32 -2.56 -1.03
N ALA A 15 29.05 -2.26 -1.08
CA ALA A 15 28.11 -2.86 -2.04
C ALA A 15 28.52 -2.61 -3.51
N ARG A 16 29.05 -1.43 -3.83
CA ARG A 16 29.53 -1.11 -5.19
C ARG A 16 30.70 -2.01 -5.58
N GLU A 17 31.67 -2.15 -4.69
CA GLU A 17 32.86 -2.94 -4.98
C GLU A 17 32.56 -4.45 -5.03
N ALA A 18 31.68 -4.93 -4.15
CA ALA A 18 31.19 -6.30 -4.19
C ALA A 18 30.42 -6.59 -5.49
N LEU A 19 29.51 -5.72 -5.92
CA LEU A 19 28.77 -5.88 -7.18
C LEU A 19 29.68 -5.84 -8.40
N LYS A 20 30.73 -5.00 -8.43
CA LYS A 20 31.74 -5.01 -9.51
C LYS A 20 32.50 -6.33 -9.58
N ALA A 21 32.94 -6.83 -8.42
CA ALA A 21 33.66 -8.09 -8.35
C ALA A 21 32.77 -9.28 -8.78
N LEU A 22 31.52 -9.32 -8.31
CA LEU A 22 30.55 -10.34 -8.71
C LEU A 22 30.23 -10.28 -10.20
N THR A 23 30.05 -9.08 -10.77
CA THR A 23 29.81 -8.89 -12.20
C THR A 23 30.99 -9.44 -13.01
N GLY A 24 32.23 -9.15 -12.60
CA GLY A 24 33.42 -9.69 -13.24
C GLY A 24 33.55 -11.22 -13.13
N ALA A 25 33.23 -11.76 -11.94
CA ALA A 25 33.25 -13.20 -11.70
C ALA A 25 32.18 -13.97 -12.52
N CYS A 26 31.06 -13.29 -12.82
CA CYS A 26 29.96 -13.88 -13.62
C CYS A 26 30.07 -13.56 -15.12
N GLU A 27 31.19 -13.01 -15.57
CA GLU A 27 31.37 -12.71 -17.00
C GLU A 27 31.21 -13.97 -17.86
N GLY A 28 30.30 -13.89 -18.85
CA GLY A 28 29.97 -15.03 -19.73
C GLY A 28 28.95 -16.01 -19.14
N TYR A 29 28.55 -15.89 -17.88
CA TYR A 29 27.49 -16.72 -17.33
C TYR A 29 26.15 -16.45 -18.02
N LYS A 30 25.44 -17.52 -18.36
CA LYS A 30 24.08 -17.48 -18.92
C LYS A 30 23.18 -18.34 -18.06
N THR A 31 22.08 -17.78 -17.63
CA THR A 31 21.06 -18.52 -16.88
C THR A 31 20.22 -19.41 -17.81
N GLU A 32 19.83 -20.57 -17.32
CA GLU A 32 18.85 -21.45 -17.96
C GLU A 32 17.40 -21.13 -17.58
N TYR A 33 17.19 -20.25 -16.59
CA TYR A 33 15.84 -19.88 -16.06
C TYR A 33 15.05 -18.91 -16.93
N LYS A 34 15.53 -18.53 -18.11
CA LYS A 34 14.90 -17.49 -18.93
C LYS A 34 13.44 -17.79 -19.27
N ASP A 35 13.16 -19.02 -19.72
CA ASP A 35 11.81 -19.41 -20.13
C ASP A 35 10.89 -19.61 -18.91
N GLU A 36 11.42 -20.13 -17.81
CA GLU A 36 10.71 -20.27 -16.54
C GLU A 36 10.28 -18.90 -16.00
N ILE A 37 11.21 -17.93 -15.97
CA ILE A 37 10.93 -16.55 -15.54
C ILE A 37 9.88 -15.91 -16.46
N ALA A 38 9.98 -16.09 -17.78
CA ALA A 38 9.03 -15.54 -18.73
C ALA A 38 7.61 -16.12 -18.55
N ASN A 39 7.51 -17.42 -18.30
CA ASN A 39 6.24 -18.09 -18.06
C ASN A 39 5.62 -17.64 -16.73
N ALA A 40 6.37 -17.62 -15.64
CA ALA A 40 5.90 -17.16 -14.33
C ALA A 40 5.44 -15.69 -14.40
N LYS A 41 6.19 -14.83 -15.11
CA LYS A 41 5.77 -13.45 -15.32
C LYS A 41 4.46 -13.35 -16.09
N LYS A 42 4.27 -14.13 -17.15
CA LYS A 42 3.04 -14.15 -17.94
C LYS A 42 1.83 -14.59 -17.11
N GLU A 43 2.01 -15.62 -16.28
CA GLU A 43 0.95 -16.08 -15.36
C GLU A 43 0.61 -14.99 -14.33
N TRP A 44 1.63 -14.33 -13.78
CA TRP A 44 1.42 -13.24 -12.84
C TRP A 44 0.74 -12.03 -13.49
N ASP A 45 1.13 -11.65 -14.71
CA ASP A 45 0.50 -10.54 -15.44
C ASP A 45 -1.00 -10.82 -15.70
N ALA A 46 -1.40 -12.07 -15.95
CA ALA A 46 -2.80 -12.45 -16.09
C ALA A 46 -3.59 -12.30 -14.77
N ILE A 47 -2.98 -12.65 -13.63
CA ILE A 47 -3.55 -12.44 -12.31
C ILE A 47 -3.74 -10.93 -12.03
N VAL A 48 -2.75 -10.11 -12.38
CA VAL A 48 -2.86 -8.65 -12.23
C VAL A 48 -3.97 -8.07 -13.09
N ASP A 49 -4.12 -8.52 -14.35
CA ASP A 49 -5.19 -8.09 -15.24
C ASP A 49 -6.59 -8.45 -14.68
N GLU A 50 -6.72 -9.62 -14.05
CA GLU A 50 -7.94 -10.01 -13.36
C GLU A 50 -8.27 -9.07 -12.21
N TYR A 51 -7.29 -8.75 -11.31
CA TYR A 51 -7.49 -7.80 -10.22
C TYR A 51 -7.84 -6.40 -10.69
N TYR A 52 -7.28 -5.96 -11.82
CA TYR A 52 -7.51 -4.63 -12.39
C TYR A 52 -8.85 -4.49 -13.11
N SER A 53 -9.50 -5.61 -13.45
CA SER A 53 -10.76 -5.63 -14.16
C SER A 53 -11.95 -6.17 -13.35
N THR A 54 -11.70 -6.81 -12.21
CA THR A 54 -12.76 -7.43 -11.40
C THR A 54 -13.60 -6.37 -10.68
N GLU A 55 -14.88 -6.29 -10.99
CA GLU A 55 -15.87 -5.50 -10.27
C GLU A 55 -16.52 -6.35 -9.16
N LEU A 56 -16.74 -5.75 -8.01
CA LEU A 56 -17.43 -6.38 -6.90
C LEU A 56 -18.79 -5.72 -6.65
N PRO A 57 -19.81 -6.49 -6.26
CA PRO A 57 -21.10 -5.91 -5.89
C PRO A 57 -20.94 -5.04 -4.62
N GLY A 58 -21.60 -3.89 -4.61
CA GLY A 58 -21.67 -3.01 -3.44
C GLY A 58 -20.72 -1.82 -3.45
N GLY A 59 -19.76 -1.74 -4.38
CA GLY A 59 -18.88 -0.57 -4.49
C GLY A 59 -17.57 -0.86 -5.20
N LEU A 60 -16.72 0.14 -5.19
CA LEU A 60 -15.39 0.08 -5.78
C LEU A 60 -14.44 -0.72 -4.87
N ASN A 61 -13.72 -1.69 -5.40
CA ASN A 61 -12.70 -2.41 -4.66
C ASN A 61 -11.31 -1.77 -4.81
N GLN A 62 -10.43 -2.04 -3.84
CA GLN A 62 -9.10 -1.44 -3.78
C GLN A 62 -8.25 -1.74 -5.01
N THR A 63 -8.27 -2.99 -5.47
CA THR A 63 -7.41 -3.44 -6.59
C THR A 63 -7.86 -2.87 -7.93
N LEU A 64 -9.17 -2.78 -8.18
CA LEU A 64 -9.72 -2.14 -9.38
C LEU A 64 -9.40 -0.63 -9.39
N ALA A 65 -9.58 0.06 -8.25
CA ALA A 65 -9.25 1.48 -8.14
C ALA A 65 -7.75 1.71 -8.40
N LEU A 66 -6.88 0.86 -7.85
CA LEU A 66 -5.44 0.90 -8.11
C LEU A 66 -5.13 0.72 -9.59
N GLY A 67 -5.77 -0.26 -10.24
CA GLY A 67 -5.61 -0.53 -11.67
C GLY A 67 -5.99 0.66 -12.54
N ILE A 68 -7.14 1.26 -12.29
CA ILE A 68 -7.62 2.45 -13.03
C ILE A 68 -6.61 3.59 -12.94
N ILE A 69 -6.06 3.85 -11.74
CA ILE A 69 -5.07 4.92 -11.55
C ILE A 69 -3.76 4.56 -12.25
N ASN A 70 -3.26 3.33 -12.07
CA ASN A 70 -2.01 2.88 -12.68
C ASN A 70 -2.06 2.94 -14.21
N GLU A 71 -3.16 2.53 -14.82
CA GLU A 71 -3.36 2.63 -16.27
C GLU A 71 -3.43 4.09 -16.76
N PHE A 72 -4.07 4.96 -15.97
CA PHE A 72 -4.24 6.38 -16.29
C PHE A 72 -2.93 7.17 -16.21
N MET A 73 -2.03 6.83 -15.30
CA MET A 73 -0.75 7.50 -15.12
C MET A 73 0.10 7.44 -16.39
N GLY A 74 0.76 8.55 -16.71
CA GLY A 74 1.71 8.65 -17.83
C GLY A 74 3.05 7.98 -17.52
N ASP A 75 3.89 7.82 -18.55
CA ASP A 75 5.18 7.10 -18.43
C ASP A 75 6.20 7.81 -17.53
N SER A 76 6.05 9.13 -17.33
CA SER A 76 6.92 9.94 -16.47
C SER A 76 6.32 10.27 -15.12
N ASP A 77 5.04 9.92 -14.88
CA ASP A 77 4.36 10.21 -13.63
C ASP A 77 4.94 9.35 -12.50
N ILE A 78 5.03 9.90 -11.30
CA ILE A 78 5.69 9.24 -10.18
C ILE A 78 4.67 8.84 -9.12
N ALA A 79 4.66 7.56 -8.76
CA ALA A 79 3.89 7.02 -7.64
C ALA A 79 4.74 7.01 -6.37
N VAL A 80 4.16 7.49 -5.26
CA VAL A 80 4.77 7.48 -3.93
C VAL A 80 3.82 6.82 -2.95
N ALA A 81 4.30 5.83 -2.21
CA ALA A 81 3.53 5.13 -1.18
C ALA A 81 4.43 4.70 -0.01
N SER A 82 3.84 4.23 1.06
CA SER A 82 4.58 3.79 2.25
C SER A 82 3.92 2.61 2.96
N ALA A 83 2.96 2.84 3.84
CA ALA A 83 2.50 1.87 4.82
C ALA A 83 1.08 1.33 4.57
N GLY A 84 0.82 0.12 5.03
CA GLY A 84 -0.51 -0.49 5.07
C GLY A 84 -0.78 -1.53 3.99
N SER A 85 -2.05 -1.87 3.79
CA SER A 85 -2.47 -2.86 2.79
C SER A 85 -2.32 -2.36 1.35
N LEU A 86 -2.58 -1.08 1.10
CA LEU A 86 -2.45 -0.48 -0.23
C LEU A 86 -1.03 -0.57 -0.78
N PRO A 87 0.05 -0.20 -0.06
CA PRO A 87 1.41 -0.44 -0.51
C PRO A 87 1.74 -1.93 -0.71
N GLY A 88 1.16 -2.82 0.08
CA GLY A 88 1.27 -4.27 -0.13
C GLY A 88 0.70 -4.71 -1.49
N ASP A 89 -0.47 -4.19 -1.85
CA ASP A 89 -1.06 -4.41 -3.17
C ASP A 89 -0.23 -3.75 -4.27
N MET A 90 0.27 -2.54 -4.04
CA MET A 90 1.12 -1.86 -5.02
C MET A 90 2.41 -2.63 -5.31
N GLN A 91 3.06 -3.24 -4.30
CA GLN A 91 4.22 -4.09 -4.54
C GLN A 91 3.93 -5.31 -5.42
N ARG A 92 2.71 -5.82 -5.36
CA ARG A 92 2.28 -7.02 -6.11
C ARG A 92 1.74 -6.67 -7.50
N LEU A 93 0.93 -5.62 -7.57
CA LEU A 93 0.10 -5.35 -8.75
C LEU A 93 0.56 -4.15 -9.58
N PHE A 94 1.22 -3.14 -8.97
CA PHE A 94 1.55 -1.90 -9.66
C PHE A 94 2.57 -2.14 -10.77
N ARG A 95 2.28 -1.60 -11.94
CA ARG A 95 3.13 -1.70 -13.14
C ARG A 95 3.82 -0.35 -13.41
N PRO A 96 5.05 -0.13 -12.88
CA PRO A 96 5.81 1.06 -13.21
C PRO A 96 6.12 1.09 -14.71
N LYS A 97 5.88 2.24 -15.35
CA LYS A 97 6.06 2.35 -16.81
C LYS A 97 7.48 2.73 -17.20
N ASN A 98 8.25 3.29 -16.26
CA ASN A 98 9.64 3.69 -16.50
C ASN A 98 10.47 3.57 -15.22
N SER A 99 11.80 3.65 -15.34
CA SER A 99 12.70 3.73 -14.19
C SER A 99 12.46 5.01 -13.39
N ARG A 100 12.60 4.94 -12.05
CA ARG A 100 12.40 6.06 -11.12
C ARG A 100 10.99 6.67 -11.10
N THR A 101 9.96 5.90 -11.52
CA THR A 101 8.56 6.32 -11.47
C THR A 101 7.76 5.65 -10.36
N TYR A 102 8.40 4.84 -9.54
CA TYR A 102 7.81 4.17 -8.40
C TYR A 102 8.71 4.33 -7.18
N HIS A 103 8.20 4.99 -6.15
CA HIS A 103 8.90 5.23 -4.90
C HIS A 103 8.09 4.65 -3.74
N MET A 104 8.71 3.73 -3.00
CA MET A 104 8.08 3.02 -1.89
C MET A 104 9.00 3.09 -0.66
N GLU A 105 8.55 3.77 0.38
CA GLU A 105 9.17 3.66 1.70
C GLU A 105 8.57 2.44 2.41
N TYR A 106 9.22 1.30 2.31
CA TYR A 106 8.74 0.05 2.88
C TYR A 106 9.63 -0.48 4.00
N GLY A 107 10.87 -0.01 4.11
CA GLY A 107 11.83 -0.50 5.08
C GLY A 107 11.38 -0.32 6.53
N TYR A 108 10.80 0.82 6.85
CA TYR A 108 10.22 1.11 8.17
C TYR A 108 8.70 1.21 8.13
N SER A 109 8.10 1.27 6.93
CA SER A 109 6.65 1.32 6.72
C SER A 109 5.96 2.45 7.51
N ASN A 110 6.45 3.67 7.36
CA ASN A 110 5.97 4.83 8.11
C ASN A 110 4.67 5.39 7.55
N MET A 111 3.58 5.25 8.29
CA MET A 111 2.31 5.92 7.96
C MET A 111 2.48 7.44 7.99
N GLY A 112 1.93 8.12 6.99
CA GLY A 112 2.05 9.57 6.83
C GLY A 112 3.25 10.03 6.00
N TYR A 113 4.14 9.12 5.59
CA TYR A 113 5.22 9.44 4.66
C TYR A 113 4.70 9.77 3.25
N GLU A 114 3.58 9.19 2.85
CA GLU A 114 3.08 9.19 1.48
C GLU A 114 2.95 10.60 0.90
N ILE A 115 2.29 11.51 1.62
CA ILE A 115 2.10 12.90 1.18
C ILE A 115 3.39 13.70 1.31
N ASN A 116 4.10 13.53 2.42
CA ASN A 116 5.35 14.22 2.71
C ASN A 116 6.45 13.83 1.71
N GLY A 117 6.57 12.53 1.43
CA GLY A 117 7.48 12.00 0.42
C GLY A 117 7.13 12.44 -1.00
N ALA A 118 5.83 12.45 -1.34
CA ALA A 118 5.35 12.96 -2.63
C ALA A 118 5.66 14.44 -2.80
N PHE A 119 5.55 15.24 -1.75
CA PHE A 119 5.94 16.65 -1.78
C PHE A 119 7.45 16.80 -2.02
N GLY A 120 8.29 16.01 -1.32
CA GLY A 120 9.73 15.98 -1.57
C GLY A 120 10.10 15.57 -3.00
N VAL A 121 9.39 14.57 -3.55
CA VAL A 121 9.55 14.17 -4.97
C VAL A 121 9.15 15.31 -5.90
N LYS A 122 8.05 16.00 -5.61
CA LYS A 122 7.58 17.14 -6.44
C LYS A 122 8.55 18.32 -6.42
N LEU A 123 9.20 18.58 -5.30
CA LEU A 123 10.29 19.58 -5.21
C LEU A 123 11.48 19.21 -6.08
N ALA A 124 11.83 17.92 -6.13
CA ALA A 124 12.94 17.43 -6.94
C ALA A 124 12.61 17.32 -8.45
N GLU A 125 11.35 17.05 -8.78
CA GLU A 125 10.84 16.82 -10.14
C GLU A 125 9.60 17.70 -10.40
N PRO A 126 9.74 19.04 -10.43
CA PRO A 126 8.60 19.97 -10.43
C PRO A 126 7.69 19.86 -11.65
N GLU A 127 8.22 19.39 -12.78
CA GLU A 127 7.46 19.27 -14.04
C GLU A 127 6.66 17.97 -14.13
N LYS A 128 6.92 16.97 -13.26
CA LYS A 128 6.24 15.68 -13.31
C LYS A 128 4.95 15.69 -12.49
N GLU A 129 3.97 14.91 -12.92
CA GLU A 129 2.83 14.59 -12.07
C GLU A 129 3.26 13.59 -11.00
N VAL A 130 2.96 13.89 -9.74
CA VAL A 130 3.29 13.06 -8.59
C VAL A 130 2.00 12.63 -7.91
N TYR A 131 1.86 11.32 -7.68
CA TYR A 131 0.72 10.69 -7.06
C TYR A 131 1.13 10.11 -5.71
N ALA A 132 0.52 10.59 -4.62
CA ALA A 132 0.64 10.01 -3.30
C ALA A 132 -0.47 8.97 -3.09
N PHE A 133 -0.11 7.73 -2.81
CA PHE A 133 -1.05 6.65 -2.51
C PHE A 133 -1.08 6.41 -1.00
N CYS A 134 -2.15 6.75 -0.33
CA CYS A 134 -2.28 6.58 1.12
C CYS A 134 -3.63 5.97 1.49
N GLY A 135 -3.67 5.26 2.61
CA GLY A 135 -4.91 4.89 3.27
C GLY A 135 -5.52 6.07 4.05
N ASP A 136 -6.78 5.95 4.40
CA ASP A 136 -7.52 6.91 5.22
C ASP A 136 -6.84 7.18 6.58
N GLY A 137 -6.37 6.13 7.25
CA GLY A 137 -5.64 6.27 8.51
C GLY A 137 -4.30 7.01 8.35
N SER A 138 -3.53 6.77 7.28
CA SER A 138 -2.30 7.51 6.97
C SER A 138 -2.58 8.98 6.69
N PHE A 139 -3.63 9.28 5.93
CA PHE A 139 -4.05 10.66 5.68
C PHE A 139 -4.37 11.40 7.00
N LEU A 140 -5.13 10.76 7.90
CA LEU A 140 -5.46 11.36 9.21
C LEU A 140 -4.23 11.63 10.08
N MET A 141 -3.18 10.84 9.93
CA MET A 141 -1.95 11.00 10.72
C MET A 141 -1.08 12.17 10.25
N ALA A 142 -0.94 12.37 8.95
CA ALA A 142 -0.04 13.38 8.41
C ALA A 142 -0.48 13.89 7.03
N HIS A 143 -1.41 14.85 7.03
CA HIS A 143 -1.90 15.48 5.80
C HIS A 143 -1.56 16.98 5.70
N SER A 144 -0.81 17.53 6.66
CA SER A 144 -0.48 18.95 6.71
C SER A 144 0.34 19.45 5.52
N GLU A 145 1.17 18.58 4.92
CA GLU A 145 1.99 18.93 3.76
C GLU A 145 1.15 19.18 2.49
N LEU A 146 -0.12 18.80 2.50
CA LEU A 146 -1.08 19.28 1.51
C LEU A 146 -1.15 20.81 1.51
N TYR A 147 -1.17 21.44 2.70
CA TYR A 147 -1.15 22.88 2.81
C TYR A 147 0.17 23.49 2.34
N THR A 148 1.30 22.88 2.70
CA THR A 148 2.63 23.30 2.22
C THR A 148 2.72 23.27 0.69
N SER A 149 2.16 22.22 0.05
CA SER A 149 2.13 22.13 -1.41
C SER A 149 1.36 23.30 -2.06
N LEU A 150 0.28 23.76 -1.41
CA LEU A 150 -0.48 24.92 -1.87
C LEU A 150 0.29 26.23 -1.69
N GLN A 151 1.02 26.38 -0.58
CA GLN A 151 1.88 27.56 -0.35
C GLN A 151 3.00 27.66 -1.38
N GLU A 152 3.61 26.54 -1.73
CA GLU A 152 4.69 26.46 -2.71
C GLU A 152 4.18 26.48 -4.18
N GLY A 153 2.86 26.42 -4.39
CA GLY A 153 2.27 26.34 -5.73
C GLY A 153 2.61 25.03 -6.47
N LEU A 154 2.94 23.97 -5.75
CA LEU A 154 3.33 22.68 -6.29
C LEU A 154 2.16 21.67 -6.20
N LYS A 155 1.64 21.28 -7.35
CA LYS A 155 0.52 20.36 -7.45
C LYS A 155 0.91 18.93 -7.07
N LEU A 156 0.12 18.31 -6.17
CA LEU A 156 0.13 16.88 -5.88
C LEU A 156 -1.20 16.26 -6.26
N ASN A 157 -1.18 14.97 -6.61
CA ASN A 157 -2.35 14.12 -6.77
C ASN A 157 -2.39 13.14 -5.58
N ILE A 158 -3.24 13.40 -4.60
CA ILE A 158 -3.31 12.61 -3.37
C ILE A 158 -4.49 11.64 -3.49
N CYS A 159 -4.19 10.34 -3.57
CA CYS A 159 -5.16 9.26 -3.68
C CYS A 159 -5.37 8.63 -2.29
N VAL A 160 -6.49 8.95 -1.64
CA VAL A 160 -6.88 8.40 -0.35
C VAL A 160 -7.78 7.21 -0.59
N PHE A 161 -7.31 6.01 -0.29
CA PHE A 161 -8.12 4.79 -0.34
C PHE A 161 -8.84 4.62 1.00
N ASP A 162 -10.07 5.08 1.05
CA ASP A 162 -10.91 5.08 2.24
C ASP A 162 -11.69 3.76 2.35
N ASN A 163 -11.20 2.88 3.20
CA ASN A 163 -11.85 1.62 3.59
C ASN A 163 -12.44 1.67 5.01
N MET A 164 -12.59 2.87 5.58
CA MET A 164 -13.16 3.14 6.91
C MET A 164 -12.28 2.66 8.07
N GLY A 165 -10.93 2.63 7.90
CA GLY A 165 -10.05 2.30 9.02
C GLY A 165 -8.63 1.85 8.64
N TRP A 166 -7.91 1.36 9.63
CA TRP A 166 -6.58 0.79 9.49
C TRP A 166 -6.67 -0.69 9.04
N GLY A 167 -7.12 -0.94 7.79
CA GLY A 167 -7.46 -2.26 7.29
C GLY A 167 -6.32 -3.29 7.38
N CYS A 168 -5.06 -2.87 7.25
CA CYS A 168 -3.91 -3.76 7.45
C CYS A 168 -3.84 -4.28 8.89
N ILE A 169 -3.99 -3.39 9.86
CA ILE A 169 -3.93 -3.77 11.29
C ILE A 169 -5.15 -4.58 11.69
N GLU A 170 -6.34 -4.25 11.16
CA GLU A 170 -7.54 -5.05 11.37
C GLU A 170 -7.33 -6.49 10.89
N ASN A 171 -6.74 -6.68 9.70
CA ASN A 171 -6.45 -8.02 9.19
C ASN A 171 -5.44 -8.77 10.07
N LEU A 172 -4.40 -8.10 10.56
CA LEU A 172 -3.46 -8.71 11.51
C LEU A 172 -4.17 -9.14 12.80
N GLN A 173 -5.07 -8.31 13.36
CA GLN A 173 -5.89 -8.69 14.52
C GLN A 173 -6.69 -9.95 14.23
N ASN A 174 -7.46 -9.95 13.15
CA ASN A 174 -8.35 -11.05 12.81
C ASN A 174 -7.59 -12.35 12.51
N ASN A 175 -6.47 -12.26 11.78
CA ASN A 175 -5.62 -13.42 11.46
C ASN A 175 -4.97 -14.04 12.71
N GLN A 176 -4.77 -13.24 13.77
CA GLN A 176 -4.25 -13.74 15.06
C GLN A 176 -5.37 -14.12 16.04
N GLY A 177 -6.61 -14.28 15.55
CA GLY A 177 -7.75 -14.72 16.32
C GLY A 177 -8.36 -13.66 17.24
N THR A 178 -7.95 -12.40 17.11
CA THR A 178 -8.49 -11.26 17.87
C THR A 178 -9.61 -10.60 17.10
N ASP A 179 -10.71 -10.27 17.76
CA ASP A 179 -11.79 -9.48 17.17
C ASP A 179 -11.30 -8.07 16.82
N THR A 180 -11.95 -7.44 15.84
CA THR A 180 -11.69 -6.05 15.46
C THR A 180 -11.78 -5.12 16.67
N PHE A 181 -10.71 -4.42 16.98
CA PHE A 181 -10.63 -3.53 18.13
C PHE A 181 -9.91 -2.21 17.78
N GLY A 182 -10.67 -1.12 17.72
CA GLY A 182 -10.14 0.23 17.54
C GLY A 182 -9.51 0.53 16.17
N THR A 183 -9.66 -0.37 15.20
CA THR A 183 -9.06 -0.27 13.86
C THR A 183 -10.04 0.12 12.76
N VAL A 184 -11.32 0.22 13.08
CA VAL A 184 -12.38 0.70 12.18
C VAL A 184 -12.96 1.99 12.75
N PHE A 185 -13.35 2.92 11.88
CA PHE A 185 -13.89 4.22 12.28
C PHE A 185 -15.31 4.08 12.82
N ARG A 186 -15.43 3.71 14.08
CA ARG A 186 -16.70 3.53 14.81
C ARG A 186 -16.78 4.37 16.07
N ALA A 187 -17.97 4.82 16.37
CA ALA A 187 -18.27 5.50 17.61
C ALA A 187 -18.13 4.57 18.81
N ARG A 188 -17.86 5.16 19.98
CA ARG A 188 -17.95 4.45 21.25
C ARG A 188 -19.40 4.10 21.55
N ASN A 189 -19.66 2.85 21.79
CA ASN A 189 -20.96 2.36 22.20
C ASN A 189 -21.10 2.54 23.73
N PRO A 190 -22.08 3.33 24.21
CA PRO A 190 -22.23 3.60 25.63
C PRO A 190 -22.63 2.35 26.46
N LYS A 191 -23.17 1.31 25.84
CA LYS A 191 -23.57 0.07 26.52
C LYS A 191 -22.38 -0.88 26.75
N THR A 192 -21.51 -1.00 25.75
CA THR A 192 -20.34 -1.91 25.82
C THR A 192 -19.08 -1.21 26.29
N GLY A 193 -19.00 0.11 26.17
CA GLY A 193 -17.79 0.90 26.39
C GLY A 193 -16.72 0.71 25.31
N MET A 194 -17.03 -0.02 24.23
CA MET A 194 -16.12 -0.34 23.13
C MET A 194 -16.36 0.56 21.92
N LEU A 195 -15.44 0.55 20.94
CA LEU A 195 -15.57 1.25 19.66
C LEU A 195 -16.29 0.34 18.63
N ASP A 196 -17.47 -0.12 18.98
CA ASP A 196 -18.35 -1.01 18.21
C ASP A 196 -19.71 -0.37 17.89
N GLY A 197 -19.84 0.93 18.05
CA GLY A 197 -21.03 1.71 17.72
C GLY A 197 -21.22 1.94 16.21
N GLY A 198 -21.99 2.94 15.84
CA GLY A 198 -22.21 3.34 14.45
C GLY A 198 -20.92 3.80 13.75
N GLU A 199 -20.87 3.67 12.44
CA GLU A 199 -19.77 4.14 11.60
C GLU A 199 -19.64 5.68 11.69
N ILE A 200 -18.41 6.18 11.63
CA ILE A 200 -18.09 7.61 11.58
C ILE A 200 -17.32 7.86 10.27
N PRO A 201 -18.01 8.03 9.14
CA PRO A 201 -17.34 8.29 7.87
C PRO A 201 -16.66 9.67 7.89
N VAL A 202 -15.46 9.73 7.34
CA VAL A 202 -14.72 10.97 7.13
C VAL A 202 -14.89 11.43 5.69
N ASP A 203 -15.03 12.73 5.48
CA ASP A 203 -15.08 13.37 4.17
C ASP A 203 -13.71 14.00 3.87
N PHE A 204 -12.81 13.22 3.30
CA PHE A 204 -11.45 13.67 3.00
C PHE A 204 -11.41 14.72 1.90
N ALA A 205 -12.38 14.69 0.98
CA ALA A 205 -12.52 15.72 -0.04
C ALA A 205 -12.81 17.09 0.59
N LYS A 206 -13.72 17.16 1.58
CA LYS A 206 -13.99 18.43 2.32
C LYS A 206 -12.81 18.88 3.18
N ILE A 207 -12.06 17.96 3.77
CA ILE A 207 -10.82 18.33 4.48
C ILE A 207 -9.86 19.04 3.51
N ALA A 208 -9.66 18.46 2.33
CA ALA A 208 -8.81 19.07 1.31
C ALA A 208 -9.33 20.45 0.84
N GLU A 209 -10.63 20.57 0.61
CA GLU A 209 -11.28 21.84 0.26
C GLU A 209 -11.12 22.90 1.35
N GLY A 210 -11.18 22.49 2.62
CA GLY A 210 -10.91 23.36 3.77
C GLY A 210 -9.50 23.95 3.78
N TYR A 211 -8.51 23.25 3.23
CA TYR A 211 -7.17 23.78 2.98
C TYR A 211 -7.08 24.64 1.70
N GLY A 212 -8.05 24.55 0.80
CA GLY A 212 -8.03 25.25 -0.50
C GLY A 212 -7.61 24.38 -1.68
N ALA A 213 -7.38 23.09 -1.48
CA ALA A 213 -7.17 22.12 -2.54
C ALA A 213 -8.48 21.79 -3.29
N LYS A 214 -8.40 20.96 -4.33
CA LYS A 214 -9.56 20.42 -5.02
C LYS A 214 -9.87 19.03 -4.47
N GLY A 215 -11.08 18.82 -3.93
CA GLY A 215 -11.57 17.53 -3.48
C GLY A 215 -12.44 16.82 -4.51
N TYR A 216 -12.35 15.48 -4.56
CA TYR A 216 -13.24 14.61 -5.31
C TYR A 216 -13.68 13.47 -4.40
N THR A 217 -14.98 13.27 -4.19
CA THR A 217 -15.51 12.07 -3.52
C THR A 217 -15.92 11.06 -4.58
N ILE A 218 -15.35 9.86 -4.52
CA ILE A 218 -15.41 8.85 -5.57
C ILE A 218 -15.93 7.53 -4.99
N ARG A 219 -16.94 6.95 -5.65
CA ARG A 219 -17.59 5.69 -5.24
C ARG A 219 -17.67 4.65 -6.35
N THR A 220 -17.42 5.07 -7.59
CA THR A 220 -17.53 4.21 -8.78
C THR A 220 -16.31 4.36 -9.69
N SER A 221 -16.09 3.38 -10.56
CA SER A 221 -15.02 3.40 -11.56
C SER A 221 -15.17 4.58 -12.52
N ASP A 222 -16.39 4.92 -12.92
CA ASP A 222 -16.65 6.05 -13.82
C ASP A 222 -16.35 7.40 -13.16
N GLU A 223 -16.75 7.57 -11.90
CA GLU A 223 -16.41 8.77 -11.12
C GLU A 223 -14.88 8.90 -10.97
N LEU A 224 -14.15 7.79 -10.74
CA LEU A 224 -12.70 7.81 -10.64
C LEU A 224 -12.06 8.25 -11.96
N ARG A 225 -12.47 7.66 -13.07
CA ARG A 225 -11.96 8.04 -14.40
C ARG A 225 -12.26 9.50 -14.73
N ALA A 226 -13.44 9.99 -14.43
CA ALA A 226 -13.84 11.39 -14.64
C ALA A 226 -13.01 12.34 -13.75
N ALA A 227 -12.82 12.02 -12.47
CA ALA A 227 -12.03 12.81 -11.54
C ALA A 227 -10.55 12.88 -11.97
N LEU A 228 -9.95 11.77 -12.39
CA LEU A 228 -8.58 11.72 -12.91
C LEU A 228 -8.41 12.61 -14.14
N ALA A 229 -9.38 12.54 -15.09
CA ALA A 229 -9.35 13.36 -16.30
C ALA A 229 -9.51 14.86 -16.00
N ASP A 230 -10.32 15.23 -15.00
CA ASP A 230 -10.48 16.61 -14.57
C ASP A 230 -9.24 17.12 -13.80
N ALA A 231 -8.64 16.26 -12.97
CA ALA A 231 -7.44 16.58 -12.20
C ALA A 231 -6.25 17.00 -13.09
N LYS A 232 -6.13 16.45 -14.29
CA LYS A 232 -5.09 16.91 -15.25
C LYS A 232 -5.22 18.38 -15.66
N LYS A 233 -6.40 18.96 -15.53
CA LYS A 233 -6.67 20.38 -15.86
C LYS A 233 -6.41 21.30 -14.64
N GLN A 234 -6.27 20.73 -13.46
CA GLN A 234 -6.06 21.47 -12.23
C GLN A 234 -4.60 21.92 -12.11
N THR A 235 -4.38 23.11 -11.57
CA THR A 235 -3.06 23.68 -11.34
C THR A 235 -2.61 23.65 -9.88
N LYS A 236 -3.51 23.23 -8.98
CA LYS A 236 -3.26 23.08 -7.55
C LYS A 236 -3.47 21.64 -7.12
N THR A 237 -2.98 21.31 -5.94
CA THR A 237 -3.15 19.98 -5.33
C THR A 237 -4.59 19.51 -5.35
N VAL A 238 -4.77 18.24 -5.68
CA VAL A 238 -6.05 17.56 -5.71
C VAL A 238 -6.05 16.37 -4.74
N VAL A 239 -7.19 16.08 -4.14
CA VAL A 239 -7.39 14.90 -3.29
C VAL A 239 -8.55 14.07 -3.85
N PHE A 240 -8.26 12.82 -4.14
CA PHE A 240 -9.23 11.81 -4.52
C PHE A 240 -9.61 11.02 -3.27
N ASP A 241 -10.76 11.28 -2.69
CA ASP A 241 -11.36 10.50 -1.61
C ASP A 241 -12.08 9.29 -2.21
N ILE A 242 -11.35 8.20 -2.35
CA ILE A 242 -11.79 6.98 -3.06
C ILE A 242 -12.38 6.02 -2.04
N LYS A 243 -13.71 5.96 -1.99
CA LYS A 243 -14.44 5.04 -1.11
C LYS A 243 -14.33 3.61 -1.66
N VAL A 244 -13.50 2.80 -1.02
CA VAL A 244 -13.30 1.40 -1.41
C VAL A 244 -13.94 0.45 -0.41
N LEU A 245 -14.40 -0.70 -0.90
CA LEU A 245 -14.92 -1.76 -0.05
C LEU A 245 -13.81 -2.27 0.88
N PRO A 246 -14.08 -2.42 2.19
CA PRO A 246 -13.12 -2.98 3.13
C PRO A 246 -12.79 -4.43 2.77
N LYS A 247 -11.59 -4.88 3.13
CA LYS A 247 -11.08 -6.26 2.90
C LYS A 247 -11.04 -6.70 1.43
N THR A 248 -10.86 -5.75 0.51
CA THR A 248 -10.73 -6.02 -0.94
C THR A 248 -9.29 -5.92 -1.45
N MET A 249 -8.32 -6.10 -0.57
CA MET A 249 -6.90 -6.24 -0.91
C MET A 249 -6.60 -7.64 -1.43
N THR A 250 -5.42 -7.81 -2.04
CA THR A 250 -4.92 -9.13 -2.46
C THR A 250 -4.71 -10.07 -1.27
N PRO A 251 -4.87 -11.39 -1.47
CA PRO A 251 -4.54 -12.38 -0.44
C PRO A 251 -3.02 -12.48 -0.22
N GLY A 252 -2.61 -13.23 0.78
CA GLY A 252 -1.21 -13.47 1.09
C GLY A 252 -0.45 -14.35 0.09
N PHE A 253 -1.13 -14.96 -0.90
CA PHE A 253 -0.55 -15.89 -1.87
C PHE A 253 0.26 -17.03 -1.20
N GLU A 254 -0.35 -17.63 -0.17
CA GLU A 254 0.24 -18.73 0.62
C GLU A 254 1.53 -18.38 1.36
N SER A 255 1.92 -17.10 1.39
CA SER A 255 3.07 -16.67 2.17
C SER A 255 2.78 -16.69 3.66
N TRP A 256 3.72 -17.19 4.44
CA TRP A 256 3.69 -17.12 5.89
C TRP A 256 4.83 -16.25 6.41
N TRP A 257 4.56 -15.50 7.46
CA TRP A 257 5.55 -14.72 8.18
C TRP A 257 5.17 -14.67 9.66
N ARG A 258 6.17 -14.65 10.52
CA ARG A 258 5.98 -14.72 11.96
C ARG A 258 5.36 -13.44 12.49
N VAL A 259 4.09 -13.51 12.88
CA VAL A 259 3.41 -12.46 13.65
C VAL A 259 3.18 -12.97 15.06
N GLY A 260 3.50 -12.17 16.07
CA GLY A 260 3.32 -12.55 17.47
C GLY A 260 1.85 -12.76 17.82
N VAL A 261 1.55 -13.89 18.45
CA VAL A 261 0.24 -14.21 19.00
C VAL A 261 0.35 -14.29 20.51
N ALA A 262 -0.70 -13.90 21.25
CA ALA A 262 -0.70 -13.98 22.70
C ALA A 262 -0.60 -15.45 23.16
N GLU A 263 0.44 -15.75 23.94
CA GLU A 263 0.69 -17.08 24.49
C GLU A 263 -0.39 -17.48 25.51
N VAL A 264 -0.91 -16.49 26.24
CA VAL A 264 -1.96 -16.69 27.25
C VAL A 264 -3.17 -15.87 26.88
N SER A 265 -4.27 -16.56 26.56
CA SER A 265 -5.55 -15.94 26.25
C SER A 265 -6.72 -16.79 26.74
N LYS A 266 -7.82 -16.12 27.11
CA LYS A 266 -9.11 -16.80 27.37
C LYS A 266 -9.89 -17.04 26.07
N SER A 267 -9.50 -16.42 24.94
CA SER A 267 -10.12 -16.61 23.63
C SER A 267 -9.64 -17.91 23.00
N LYS A 268 -10.59 -18.76 22.59
CA LYS A 268 -10.28 -20.01 21.88
C LYS A 268 -9.65 -19.75 20.50
N THR A 269 -10.06 -18.66 19.83
CA THR A 269 -9.54 -18.27 18.52
C THR A 269 -8.08 -17.82 18.61
N VAL A 270 -7.72 -17.07 19.65
CA VAL A 270 -6.33 -16.67 19.90
C VAL A 270 -5.47 -17.89 20.27
N ALA A 271 -5.99 -18.81 21.09
CA ALA A 271 -5.27 -20.03 21.42
C ALA A 271 -5.00 -20.90 20.17
N ALA A 272 -6.00 -21.05 19.29
CA ALA A 272 -5.83 -21.78 18.04
C ALA A 272 -4.79 -21.10 17.11
N ALA A 273 -4.81 -19.78 17.01
CA ALA A 273 -3.81 -19.03 16.24
C ALA A 273 -2.39 -19.17 16.82
N TYR A 274 -2.26 -19.22 18.15
CA TYR A 274 -0.97 -19.49 18.79
C TYR A 274 -0.45 -20.90 18.47
N GLU A 275 -1.31 -21.92 18.55
CA GLU A 275 -0.94 -23.28 18.20
C GLU A 275 -0.52 -23.42 16.73
N ASP A 276 -1.22 -22.73 15.83
CA ASP A 276 -0.87 -22.68 14.40
C ASP A 276 0.47 -22.00 14.17
N MET A 277 0.71 -20.86 14.79
CA MET A 277 2.01 -20.18 14.76
C MET A 277 3.14 -21.10 15.24
N GLN A 278 2.92 -21.88 16.32
CA GLN A 278 3.93 -22.79 16.85
C GLN A 278 4.25 -23.97 15.89
N LYS A 279 3.30 -24.40 15.06
CA LYS A 279 3.57 -25.39 14.01
C LYS A 279 4.50 -24.83 12.96
N HIS A 280 4.21 -23.64 12.44
CA HIS A 280 5.03 -22.99 11.42
C HIS A 280 6.43 -22.63 11.92
N ILE A 281 6.56 -22.21 13.20
CA ILE A 281 7.88 -21.96 13.79
C ILE A 281 8.78 -23.19 13.76
N LYS A 282 8.21 -24.39 13.96
CA LYS A 282 8.98 -25.65 13.90
C LYS A 282 9.49 -26.00 12.49
N GLU A 283 8.90 -25.38 11.46
CA GLU A 283 9.29 -25.55 10.06
C GLU A 283 10.33 -24.50 9.62
N THR A 284 10.60 -23.49 10.46
CA THR A 284 11.64 -22.50 10.20
C THR A 284 13.01 -22.99 10.67
N PHE A 285 14.09 -22.36 10.13
CA PHE A 285 15.44 -22.65 10.60
C PHE A 285 15.61 -22.21 12.07
N ASP A 286 16.37 -23.00 12.85
CA ASP A 286 16.83 -22.63 14.19
C ASP A 286 18.00 -21.63 14.04
N TYR A 287 17.88 -20.47 14.68
CA TYR A 287 18.89 -19.41 14.65
C TYR A 287 19.43 -19.10 16.05
#